data_a9d3c63bce667f2fa306989e193bdcbe
#
_entry.id   a9d3c63bce667f2fa306989e193bdcbe
#
_cell.length_a   1.000
_cell.length_b   1.000
_cell.length_c   1.000
_cell.angle_alpha   90.00
_cell.angle_beta   90.00
_cell.angle_gamma   90.00
#
_symmetry.space_group_name_H-M   'P 1'
#
loop_
_entity.id
_entity.type
_entity.pdbx_description
1 polymer ?
#
loop_
_entity_poly.entity_id
_entity_poly.type
_entity_poly.pdbx_seq_one_letter_code
_entity_poly.pdbx_strand_id
1 'polypeptide(L)'
;MATGKMATGIVTVMNHFEFTLRQLAERLAPMNTLKLEPERVPQAAVTLMLREQAGDTEALIIKRAEREGDPWSGNLALPGGRAQSDDADLMATAARETHEEVGVDLHNGGTFIGQLPLIATRNPRLPLLEITPLVAVAPPELSFQFSDEVATAFWVSIGRLKREGRSGEHRWQFGGVAQKWPAYPTEQGMIWGITERILTNFLQLLD
;
A
#
# COMPACT_ATOMS: atom_id res chain seq x y z
N MET A 1 -52.69 3.72 32.98
CA MET A 1 -51.28 4.14 33.13
C MET A 1 -50.45 3.34 32.14
N ALA A 2 -50.09 3.97 31.04
CA ALA A 2 -49.27 3.35 30.00
C ALA A 2 -47.85 3.91 30.13
N THR A 3 -46.93 3.04 30.54
CA THR A 3 -45.50 3.34 30.62
C THR A 3 -44.87 3.17 29.26
N GLY A 4 -44.62 4.28 28.55
CA GLY A 4 -43.87 4.30 27.32
C GLY A 4 -42.41 3.98 27.58
N LYS A 5 -41.91 2.89 27.01
CA LYS A 5 -40.48 2.60 26.88
C LYS A 5 -39.88 3.51 25.80
N MET A 6 -39.09 4.50 26.24
CA MET A 6 -38.19 5.21 25.33
C MET A 6 -37.08 4.21 24.87
N ALA A 7 -37.08 3.93 23.59
CA ALA A 7 -35.96 3.26 22.96
C ALA A 7 -34.83 4.28 22.79
N THR A 8 -33.78 4.18 23.61
CA THR A 8 -32.56 4.96 23.47
C THR A 8 -31.82 4.41 22.26
N GLY A 9 -32.00 5.05 21.11
CA GLY A 9 -31.19 4.79 19.92
C GLY A 9 -29.75 5.20 20.20
N ILE A 10 -28.86 4.21 20.33
CA ILE A 10 -27.42 4.43 20.36
C ILE A 10 -27.04 4.88 18.95
N VAL A 11 -26.91 6.18 18.75
CA VAL A 11 -26.25 6.72 17.55
C VAL A 11 -24.78 6.42 17.72
N THR A 12 -24.31 5.34 17.08
CA THR A 12 -22.88 5.05 16.99
C THR A 12 -22.26 6.18 16.14
N VAL A 13 -21.59 7.11 16.80
CA VAL A 13 -20.80 8.14 16.10
C VAL A 13 -19.60 7.42 15.49
N MET A 14 -19.60 7.33 14.15
CA MET A 14 -18.44 6.79 13.44
C MET A 14 -17.22 7.64 13.74
N ASN A 15 -16.09 7.01 14.02
CA ASN A 15 -14.83 7.73 14.15
C ASN A 15 -14.35 8.22 12.78
N HIS A 16 -13.36 9.11 12.78
CA HIS A 16 -12.84 9.71 11.55
C HIS A 16 -12.26 8.67 10.57
N PHE A 17 -11.65 7.64 11.08
CA PHE A 17 -11.08 6.55 10.28
C PHE A 17 -12.16 5.71 9.58
N GLU A 18 -13.21 5.33 10.29
CA GLU A 18 -14.36 4.60 9.70
C GLU A 18 -15.03 5.42 8.61
N PHE A 19 -15.16 6.73 8.80
CA PHE A 19 -15.68 7.62 7.78
C PHE A 19 -14.77 7.67 6.56
N THR A 20 -13.46 7.81 6.75
CA THR A 20 -12.46 7.77 5.68
C THR A 20 -12.49 6.45 4.92
N LEU A 21 -12.57 5.31 5.61
CA LEU A 21 -12.64 4.00 4.96
C LEU A 21 -13.90 3.83 4.11
N ARG A 22 -15.04 4.35 4.54
CA ARG A 22 -16.27 4.34 3.72
C ARG A 22 -16.11 5.15 2.46
N GLN A 23 -15.60 6.37 2.55
CA GLN A 23 -15.35 7.20 1.38
C GLN A 23 -14.37 6.54 0.40
N LEU A 24 -13.34 5.90 0.92
CA LEU A 24 -12.38 5.15 0.11
C LEU A 24 -13.03 3.96 -0.59
N ALA A 25 -13.83 3.16 0.11
CA ALA A 25 -14.51 2.01 -0.48
C ALA A 25 -15.47 2.38 -1.63
N GLU A 26 -16.06 3.59 -1.58
CA GLU A 26 -16.91 4.11 -2.68
C GLU A 26 -16.11 4.59 -3.90
N ARG A 27 -14.85 4.99 -3.71
CA ARG A 27 -13.98 5.58 -4.74
C ARG A 27 -12.96 4.58 -5.32
N LEU A 28 -12.67 3.53 -4.58
CA LEU A 28 -11.78 2.46 -5.04
C LEU A 28 -12.49 1.57 -6.07
N ALA A 29 -11.72 1.08 -7.04
CA ALA A 29 -12.28 0.09 -7.96
C ALA A 29 -12.55 -1.24 -7.23
N PRO A 30 -13.64 -1.95 -7.59
CA PRO A 30 -13.95 -3.24 -7.00
C PRO A 30 -12.90 -4.30 -7.37
N MET A 31 -12.69 -5.27 -6.48
CA MET A 31 -11.67 -6.32 -6.62
C MET A 31 -12.10 -7.52 -7.49
N ASN A 32 -13.21 -7.42 -8.22
CA ASN A 32 -13.74 -8.51 -9.05
C ASN A 32 -12.94 -8.76 -10.36
N THR A 33 -11.93 -7.96 -10.64
CA THR A 33 -11.11 -8.03 -11.87
C THR A 33 -9.66 -8.44 -11.61
N LEU A 34 -9.38 -9.04 -10.44
CA LEU A 34 -8.00 -9.37 -10.01
C LEU A 34 -7.46 -10.69 -10.58
N LYS A 35 -8.05 -11.19 -11.67
CA LYS A 35 -7.62 -12.44 -12.29
C LYS A 35 -6.17 -12.36 -12.79
N LEU A 36 -5.45 -13.44 -12.57
CA LEU A 36 -4.13 -13.63 -13.19
C LEU A 36 -4.31 -13.88 -14.69
N GLU A 37 -3.52 -13.21 -15.49
CA GLU A 37 -3.44 -13.37 -16.94
C GLU A 37 -1.99 -13.74 -17.36
N PRO A 38 -1.55 -14.97 -17.06
CA PRO A 38 -0.13 -15.36 -17.19
C PRO A 38 0.40 -15.34 -18.63
N GLU A 39 -0.48 -15.35 -19.62
CA GLU A 39 -0.10 -15.30 -21.04
C GLU A 39 0.21 -13.90 -21.57
N ARG A 40 -0.02 -12.86 -20.77
CA ARG A 40 0.17 -11.46 -21.18
C ARG A 40 1.49 -10.91 -20.64
N VAL A 41 1.39 -9.93 -19.78
CA VAL A 41 2.51 -9.24 -19.15
C VAL A 41 2.69 -9.80 -17.74
N PRO A 42 3.93 -10.00 -17.25
CA PRO A 42 4.14 -10.34 -15.85
C PRO A 42 3.38 -9.40 -14.93
N GLN A 43 2.71 -9.98 -13.93
CA GLN A 43 1.87 -9.26 -13.00
C GLN A 43 2.47 -9.28 -11.60
N ALA A 44 2.20 -8.22 -10.84
CA ALA A 44 2.56 -8.09 -9.44
C ALA A 44 1.42 -7.44 -8.68
N ALA A 45 1.38 -7.68 -7.38
CA ALA A 45 0.46 -6.98 -6.49
C ALA A 45 1.21 -6.43 -5.29
N VAL A 46 0.81 -5.24 -4.83
CA VAL A 46 1.36 -4.60 -3.64
C VAL A 46 0.23 -4.17 -2.71
N THR A 47 0.50 -4.14 -1.42
CA THR A 47 -0.49 -3.81 -0.39
C THR A 47 -0.23 -2.42 0.17
N LEU A 48 -1.14 -1.47 -0.08
CA LEU A 48 -1.23 -0.24 0.69
C LEU A 48 -2.03 -0.53 1.97
N MET A 49 -1.31 -0.94 3.02
CA MET A 49 -1.92 -1.28 4.31
C MET A 49 -2.11 -0.02 5.14
N LEU A 50 -3.34 0.20 5.59
CA LEU A 50 -3.76 1.35 6.38
C LEU A 50 -4.08 0.94 7.81
N ARG A 51 -3.77 1.83 8.76
CA ARG A 51 -4.26 1.77 10.14
C ARG A 51 -4.67 3.15 10.63
N GLU A 52 -5.41 3.18 11.73
CA GLU A 52 -5.61 4.40 12.51
C GLU A 52 -4.63 4.43 13.68
N GLN A 53 -4.02 5.60 13.90
CA GLN A 53 -3.21 5.84 15.07
C GLN A 53 -3.44 7.28 15.56
N ALA A 54 -3.96 7.44 16.78
CA ALA A 54 -4.18 8.74 17.41
C ALA A 54 -4.98 9.75 16.56
N GLY A 55 -5.98 9.26 15.81
CA GLY A 55 -6.83 10.08 14.94
C GLY A 55 -6.24 10.40 13.56
N ASP A 56 -5.09 9.85 13.22
CA ASP A 56 -4.49 9.94 11.88
C ASP A 56 -4.56 8.58 11.16
N THR A 57 -4.70 8.62 9.86
CA THR A 57 -4.57 7.45 9.00
C THR A 57 -3.10 7.30 8.60
N GLU A 58 -2.53 6.14 8.84
CA GLU A 58 -1.15 5.84 8.49
C GLU A 58 -1.07 4.69 7.47
N ALA A 59 -0.07 4.74 6.60
CA ALA A 59 0.27 3.69 5.65
C ALA A 59 1.57 3.00 6.03
N LEU A 60 1.60 1.66 5.90
CA LEU A 60 2.81 0.87 6.11
C LEU A 60 3.76 1.02 4.92
N ILE A 61 5.02 1.35 5.24
CA ILE A 61 6.13 1.37 4.28
C ILE A 61 7.21 0.42 4.78
N ILE A 62 7.76 -0.37 3.89
CA ILE A 62 8.95 -1.19 4.14
C ILE A 62 10.19 -0.51 3.59
N LYS A 63 11.32 -0.74 4.23
CA LYS A 63 12.65 -0.48 3.67
C LYS A 63 13.26 -1.80 3.23
N ARG A 64 13.53 -1.92 1.94
CA ARG A 64 14.16 -3.13 1.39
C ARG A 64 15.56 -3.31 1.99
N ALA A 65 15.93 -4.55 2.25
CA ALA A 65 17.28 -4.88 2.69
C ALA A 65 18.31 -4.49 1.61
N GLU A 66 19.50 -4.13 2.04
CA GLU A 66 20.60 -3.86 1.11
C GLU A 66 21.18 -5.17 0.60
N ARG A 67 21.19 -5.33 -0.73
CA ARG A 67 21.73 -6.50 -1.42
C ARG A 67 22.63 -6.06 -2.58
N GLU A 68 23.81 -6.63 -2.65
CA GLU A 68 24.73 -6.35 -3.74
C GLU A 68 24.12 -6.78 -5.08
N GLY A 69 24.16 -5.88 -6.07
CA GLY A 69 23.59 -6.12 -7.42
C GLY A 69 22.10 -5.87 -7.57
N ASP A 70 21.36 -5.59 -6.50
CA ASP A 70 19.95 -5.15 -6.58
C ASP A 70 19.87 -3.62 -6.74
N PRO A 71 19.43 -3.10 -7.89
CA PRO A 71 19.31 -1.66 -8.11
C PRO A 71 18.22 -1.00 -7.26
N TRP A 72 17.37 -1.79 -6.62
CA TRP A 72 16.28 -1.33 -5.72
C TRP A 72 16.61 -1.49 -4.25
N SER A 73 17.85 -1.86 -3.95
CA SER A 73 18.41 -2.05 -2.62
C SER A 73 18.20 -0.80 -1.75
N GLY A 74 17.74 -0.97 -0.51
CA GLY A 74 17.49 0.11 0.44
C GLY A 74 16.33 1.05 0.12
N ASN A 75 15.59 0.83 -0.97
CA ASN A 75 14.45 1.66 -1.34
C ASN A 75 13.26 1.46 -0.39
N LEU A 76 12.46 2.53 -0.27
CA LEU A 76 11.19 2.51 0.45
C LEU A 76 10.08 2.02 -0.49
N ALA A 77 9.34 1.01 -0.07
CA ALA A 77 8.33 0.34 -0.87
C ALA A 77 7.07 0.02 -0.06
N LEU A 78 6.01 -0.36 -0.75
CA LEU A 78 4.89 -1.08 -0.17
C LEU A 78 5.22 -2.58 -0.16
N PRO A 79 4.75 -3.37 0.82
CA PRO A 79 4.83 -4.83 0.76
C PRO A 79 4.20 -5.37 -0.50
N GLY A 80 4.86 -6.34 -1.15
CA GLY A 80 4.31 -6.96 -2.35
C GLY A 80 5.37 -7.41 -3.34
N GLY A 81 4.93 -8.23 -4.30
CA GLY A 81 5.81 -8.82 -5.27
C GLY A 81 5.09 -9.43 -6.47
N ARG A 82 5.78 -10.30 -7.18
CA ARG A 82 5.28 -10.92 -8.41
C ARG A 82 4.27 -12.01 -8.12
N ALA A 83 3.24 -12.07 -8.97
CA ALA A 83 2.32 -13.18 -8.96
C ALA A 83 3.04 -14.50 -9.29
N GLN A 84 2.68 -15.55 -8.56
CA GLN A 84 3.13 -16.91 -8.76
C GLN A 84 2.01 -17.74 -9.38
N SER A 85 2.34 -18.90 -9.95
CA SER A 85 1.38 -19.77 -10.65
C SER A 85 0.34 -20.41 -9.75
N ASP A 86 0.61 -20.48 -8.46
CA ASP A 86 -0.24 -21.03 -7.40
C ASP A 86 -1.05 -19.97 -6.64
N ASP A 87 -0.82 -18.69 -6.92
CA ASP A 87 -1.70 -17.64 -6.45
C ASP A 87 -3.07 -17.74 -7.16
N ALA A 88 -4.15 -17.72 -6.40
CA ALA A 88 -5.50 -17.80 -6.96
C ALA A 88 -5.87 -16.53 -7.78
N ASP A 89 -5.37 -15.39 -7.35
CA ASP A 89 -5.56 -14.07 -7.95
C ASP A 89 -4.53 -13.06 -7.39
N LEU A 90 -4.59 -11.81 -7.85
CA LEU A 90 -3.68 -10.76 -7.38
C LEU A 90 -3.93 -10.36 -5.90
N MET A 91 -5.09 -10.63 -5.34
CA MET A 91 -5.32 -10.43 -3.91
C MET A 91 -4.57 -11.50 -3.09
N ALA A 92 -4.58 -12.75 -3.55
CA ALA A 92 -3.77 -13.83 -2.94
C ALA A 92 -2.27 -13.50 -3.04
N THR A 93 -1.80 -12.99 -4.19
CA THR A 93 -0.42 -12.50 -4.34
C THR A 93 -0.08 -11.43 -3.29
N ALA A 94 -0.91 -10.39 -3.15
CA ALA A 94 -0.67 -9.31 -2.20
C ALA A 94 -0.67 -9.80 -0.74
N ALA A 95 -1.59 -10.69 -0.39
CA ALA A 95 -1.67 -11.27 0.95
C ALA A 95 -0.44 -12.14 1.26
N ARG A 96 -0.04 -13.02 0.33
CA ARG A 96 1.13 -13.89 0.47
C ARG A 96 2.41 -13.08 0.66
N GLU A 97 2.66 -12.13 -0.24
CA GLU A 97 3.85 -11.28 -0.19
C GLU A 97 3.91 -10.44 1.10
N THR A 98 2.75 -9.88 1.53
CA THR A 98 2.67 -9.14 2.79
C THR A 98 3.02 -10.04 3.98
N HIS A 99 2.54 -11.29 3.98
CA HIS A 99 2.86 -12.25 5.03
C HIS A 99 4.35 -12.66 4.97
N GLU A 100 4.89 -12.94 3.79
CA GLU A 100 6.29 -13.33 3.60
C GLU A 100 7.25 -12.20 4.00
N GLU A 101 6.99 -10.96 3.63
CA GLU A 101 7.88 -9.83 3.86
C GLU A 101 7.83 -9.27 5.29
N VAL A 102 6.62 -9.15 5.87
CA VAL A 102 6.43 -8.48 7.17
C VAL A 102 5.71 -9.31 8.23
N GLY A 103 5.32 -10.56 7.92
CA GLY A 103 4.66 -11.48 8.85
C GLY A 103 3.19 -11.16 9.14
N VAL A 104 2.58 -10.23 8.42
CA VAL A 104 1.19 -9.83 8.65
C VAL A 104 0.24 -10.69 7.83
N ASP A 105 -0.60 -11.47 8.50
CA ASP A 105 -1.66 -12.25 7.87
C ASP A 105 -2.92 -11.40 7.67
N LEU A 106 -3.14 -10.97 6.43
CA LEU A 106 -4.31 -10.17 6.07
C LEU A 106 -5.63 -10.98 6.05
N HIS A 107 -5.56 -12.32 6.04
CA HIS A 107 -6.75 -13.16 6.16
C HIS A 107 -7.24 -13.29 7.62
N ASN A 108 -6.41 -12.96 8.58
CA ASN A 108 -6.71 -13.02 10.01
C ASN A 108 -6.92 -11.61 10.59
N GLY A 109 -8.10 -11.05 10.34
CA GLY A 109 -8.51 -9.73 10.87
C GLY A 109 -8.12 -8.52 10.03
N GLY A 110 -7.33 -8.67 8.96
CA GLY A 110 -7.15 -7.66 7.94
C GLY A 110 -8.31 -7.65 6.95
N THR A 111 -8.45 -6.59 6.18
CA THR A 111 -9.53 -6.48 5.19
C THR A 111 -9.08 -5.70 3.98
N PHE A 112 -9.11 -6.31 2.79
CA PHE A 112 -8.96 -5.57 1.54
C PHE A 112 -10.25 -4.79 1.25
N ILE A 113 -10.12 -3.51 0.91
CA ILE A 113 -11.25 -2.60 0.69
C ILE A 113 -11.38 -2.14 -0.76
N GLY A 114 -10.42 -2.43 -1.62
CA GLY A 114 -10.46 -2.12 -3.05
C GLY A 114 -9.08 -2.05 -3.68
N GLN A 115 -9.06 -1.64 -4.95
CA GLN A 115 -7.82 -1.49 -5.72
C GLN A 115 -7.67 -0.07 -6.27
N LEU A 116 -6.42 0.37 -6.39
CA LEU A 116 -6.04 1.59 -7.09
C LEU A 116 -5.78 1.30 -8.58
N PRO A 117 -5.70 2.34 -9.42
CA PRO A 117 -5.35 2.18 -10.82
C PRO A 117 -4.03 1.41 -10.99
N LEU A 118 -4.04 0.45 -11.91
CA LEU A 118 -2.89 -0.33 -12.31
C LEU A 118 -1.72 0.57 -12.74
N ILE A 119 -0.51 0.20 -12.34
CA ILE A 119 0.73 0.88 -12.73
C ILE A 119 1.60 -0.07 -13.56
N ALA A 120 1.84 0.29 -14.81
CA ALA A 120 2.83 -0.40 -15.64
C ALA A 120 4.21 0.26 -15.52
N THR A 121 5.25 -0.57 -15.51
CA THR A 121 6.62 -0.08 -15.64
C THR A 121 6.81 0.52 -17.04
N ARG A 122 7.32 1.76 -17.10
CA ARG A 122 7.46 2.49 -18.36
C ARG A 122 8.92 2.65 -18.80
N ASN A 123 9.86 2.15 -18.02
CA ASN A 123 11.27 2.23 -18.36
C ASN A 123 11.60 1.14 -19.39
N PRO A 124 11.97 1.49 -20.64
CA PRO A 124 12.27 0.50 -21.67
C PRO A 124 13.49 -0.39 -21.36
N ARG A 125 14.27 -0.04 -20.34
CA ARG A 125 15.41 -0.85 -19.86
C ARG A 125 15.02 -1.84 -18.77
N LEU A 126 13.77 -1.81 -18.28
CA LEU A 126 13.23 -2.74 -17.31
C LEU A 126 12.21 -3.66 -17.99
N PRO A 127 12.08 -4.90 -17.56
CA PRO A 127 11.00 -5.75 -18.01
C PRO A 127 9.65 -5.07 -17.78
N LEU A 128 8.75 -5.20 -18.74
CA LEU A 128 7.38 -4.74 -18.57
C LEU A 128 6.76 -5.53 -17.42
N LEU A 129 6.17 -4.82 -16.46
CA LEU A 129 5.52 -5.38 -15.29
C LEU A 129 4.26 -4.56 -15.00
N GLU A 130 3.14 -5.23 -14.87
CA GLU A 130 1.89 -4.62 -14.41
C GLU A 130 1.74 -4.82 -12.91
N ILE A 131 1.58 -3.72 -12.19
CA ILE A 131 1.51 -3.71 -10.73
C ILE A 131 0.13 -3.22 -10.31
N THR A 132 -0.60 -4.07 -9.61
CA THR A 132 -1.91 -3.75 -9.05
C THR A 132 -1.77 -3.40 -7.58
N PRO A 133 -1.99 -2.13 -7.17
CA PRO A 133 -2.00 -1.76 -5.78
C PRO A 133 -3.36 -2.07 -5.16
N LEU A 134 -3.36 -2.84 -4.08
CA LEU A 134 -4.53 -3.15 -3.28
C LEU A 134 -4.49 -2.37 -1.97
N VAL A 135 -5.63 -1.81 -1.58
CA VAL A 135 -5.78 -1.10 -0.31
C VAL A 135 -6.35 -2.06 0.72
N ALA A 136 -5.67 -2.19 1.85
CA ALA A 136 -6.10 -3.04 2.95
C ALA A 136 -6.10 -2.27 4.27
N VAL A 137 -7.01 -2.64 5.17
CA VAL A 137 -6.99 -2.25 6.58
C VAL A 137 -6.18 -3.28 7.35
N ALA A 138 -5.25 -2.82 8.16
CA ALA A 138 -4.44 -3.67 9.00
C ALA A 138 -5.29 -4.44 10.02
N PRO A 139 -4.90 -5.68 10.39
CA PRO A 139 -5.52 -6.37 11.52
C PRO A 139 -5.33 -5.56 12.82
N PRO A 140 -6.24 -5.71 13.80
CA PRO A 140 -6.19 -4.95 15.05
C PRO A 140 -4.96 -5.29 15.90
N GLU A 141 -4.49 -6.51 15.81
CA GLU A 141 -3.25 -6.96 16.46
C GLU A 141 -2.16 -7.13 15.41
N LEU A 142 -1.12 -6.33 15.50
CA LEU A 142 0.01 -6.33 14.58
C LEU A 142 1.28 -6.78 15.31
N SER A 143 1.90 -7.81 14.79
CA SER A 143 3.29 -8.16 15.11
C SER A 143 4.06 -8.32 13.80
N PHE A 144 5.24 -7.71 13.71
CA PHE A 144 6.07 -7.82 12.51
C PHE A 144 7.11 -8.91 12.66
N GLN A 145 7.23 -9.73 11.62
CA GLN A 145 8.32 -10.67 11.42
C GLN A 145 8.89 -10.42 10.03
N PHE A 146 10.07 -9.82 9.98
CA PHE A 146 10.68 -9.45 8.71
C PHE A 146 11.41 -10.63 8.08
N SER A 147 11.23 -10.79 6.77
CA SER A 147 12.08 -11.67 5.97
C SER A 147 13.46 -11.03 5.74
N ASP A 148 14.37 -11.79 5.14
CA ASP A 148 15.69 -11.28 4.74
C ASP A 148 15.62 -10.18 3.67
N GLU A 149 14.45 -9.96 3.05
CA GLU A 149 14.23 -8.93 2.05
C GLU A 149 13.90 -7.56 2.64
N VAL A 150 13.50 -7.52 3.91
CA VAL A 150 13.02 -6.31 4.60
C VAL A 150 13.95 -5.94 5.75
N ALA A 151 14.60 -4.79 5.63
CA ALA A 151 15.45 -4.26 6.69
C ALA A 151 14.62 -3.71 7.88
N THR A 152 13.50 -3.06 7.59
CA THR A 152 12.57 -2.51 8.58
C THR A 152 11.24 -2.14 7.93
N ALA A 153 10.21 -1.95 8.77
CA ALA A 153 8.94 -1.38 8.36
C ALA A 153 8.54 -0.25 9.31
N PHE A 154 7.85 0.75 8.80
CA PHE A 154 7.40 1.90 9.58
C PHE A 154 6.12 2.49 9.00
N TRP A 155 5.43 3.25 9.81
CA TRP A 155 4.17 3.88 9.44
C TRP A 155 4.39 5.33 9.02
N VAL A 156 3.71 5.75 7.96
CA VAL A 156 3.76 7.11 7.44
C VAL A 156 2.36 7.72 7.50
N SER A 157 2.26 8.88 8.14
CA SER A 157 1.02 9.65 8.22
C SER A 157 0.53 10.09 6.85
N ILE A 158 -0.67 9.70 6.47
CA ILE A 158 -1.34 10.13 5.24
C ILE A 158 -1.63 11.63 5.30
N GLY A 159 -2.06 12.13 6.45
CA GLY A 159 -2.27 13.57 6.65
C GLY A 159 -1.00 14.39 6.45
N ARG A 160 0.17 13.88 6.89
CA ARG A 160 1.47 14.51 6.65
C ARG A 160 1.83 14.51 5.17
N LEU A 161 1.73 13.36 4.49
CA LEU A 161 2.03 13.25 3.06
C LEU A 161 1.16 14.22 2.23
N LYS A 162 -0.12 14.36 2.60
CA LYS A 162 -1.05 15.29 1.93
C LYS A 162 -0.65 16.76 2.13
N ARG A 163 -0.27 17.15 3.35
CA ARG A 163 0.13 18.55 3.66
C ARG A 163 1.48 18.94 3.06
N GLU A 164 2.48 18.07 3.15
CA GLU A 164 3.85 18.36 2.73
C GLU A 164 4.06 18.13 1.24
N GLY A 165 3.23 17.28 0.65
CA GLY A 165 3.31 16.93 -0.77
C GLY A 165 4.64 16.27 -1.16
N ARG A 166 4.90 16.21 -2.45
CA ARG A 166 6.17 15.71 -3.03
C ARG A 166 7.24 16.80 -2.98
N SER A 167 7.60 17.23 -1.78
CA SER A 167 8.55 18.31 -1.54
C SER A 167 10.02 17.89 -1.72
N GLY A 168 10.28 16.57 -1.82
CA GLY A 168 11.61 16.01 -2.03
C GLY A 168 11.90 15.64 -3.48
N GLU A 169 13.17 15.37 -3.73
CA GLU A 169 13.69 14.89 -5.01
C GLU A 169 14.63 13.72 -4.78
N HIS A 170 14.37 12.60 -5.46
CA HIS A 170 15.30 11.48 -5.48
C HIS A 170 16.14 11.51 -6.76
N ARG A 171 17.47 11.38 -6.60
CA ARG A 171 18.39 11.28 -7.73
C ARG A 171 18.77 9.81 -7.93
N TRP A 172 18.37 9.30 -9.06
CA TRP A 172 18.68 7.92 -9.44
C TRP A 172 19.58 7.90 -10.67
N GLN A 173 20.64 7.11 -10.60
CA GLN A 173 21.58 6.97 -11.69
C GLN A 173 21.53 5.54 -12.23
N PHE A 174 21.14 5.39 -13.49
CA PHE A 174 21.08 4.11 -14.17
C PHE A 174 21.67 4.22 -15.57
N GLY A 175 22.61 3.33 -15.90
CA GLY A 175 23.25 3.32 -17.21
C GLY A 175 23.98 4.63 -17.56
N GLY A 176 24.54 5.32 -16.56
CA GLY A 176 25.28 6.58 -16.75
C GLY A 176 24.41 7.84 -16.88
N VAL A 177 23.08 7.72 -16.81
CA VAL A 177 22.15 8.86 -16.87
C VAL A 177 21.59 9.13 -15.49
N ALA A 178 21.84 10.32 -14.95
CA ALA A 178 21.22 10.79 -13.72
C ALA A 178 19.82 11.35 -14.02
N GLN A 179 18.81 10.85 -13.34
CA GLN A 179 17.44 11.36 -13.42
C GLN A 179 16.97 11.82 -12.04
N LYS A 180 16.13 12.84 -12.03
CA LYS A 180 15.48 13.37 -10.84
C LYS A 180 14.03 12.94 -10.83
N TRP A 181 13.60 12.41 -9.70
CA TRP A 181 12.25 11.92 -9.50
C TRP A 181 11.59 12.63 -8.33
N PRO A 182 10.33 13.04 -8.44
CA PRO A 182 9.60 13.58 -7.30
C PRO A 182 9.53 12.52 -6.19
N ALA A 183 9.60 12.97 -4.94
CA ALA A 183 9.60 12.08 -3.80
C ALA A 183 8.89 12.69 -2.59
N TYR A 184 8.35 11.82 -1.73
CA TYR A 184 7.89 12.17 -0.40
C TYR A 184 9.05 11.96 0.58
N PRO A 185 9.52 13.02 1.28
CA PRO A 185 10.55 12.86 2.31
C PRO A 185 9.99 12.15 3.54
N THR A 186 10.78 11.22 4.08
CA THR A 186 10.53 10.59 5.38
C THR A 186 11.80 10.59 6.22
N GLU A 187 11.71 10.25 7.49
CA GLU A 187 12.88 10.09 8.37
C GLU A 187 13.78 8.91 7.94
N GLN A 188 13.20 7.92 7.22
CA GLN A 188 13.90 6.73 6.76
C GLN A 188 14.46 6.85 5.32
N GLY A 189 14.19 7.99 4.65
CA GLY A 189 14.61 8.23 3.27
C GLY A 189 13.51 8.83 2.39
N MET A 190 13.69 8.69 1.09
CA MET A 190 12.74 9.21 0.10
C MET A 190 11.83 8.11 -0.42
N ILE A 191 10.52 8.33 -0.39
CA ILE A 191 9.55 7.49 -1.12
C ILE A 191 9.46 8.06 -2.53
N TRP A 192 9.86 7.29 -3.53
CA TRP A 192 9.93 7.70 -4.94
C TRP A 192 9.48 6.59 -5.89
N GLY A 193 9.39 6.86 -7.16
CA GLY A 193 9.14 5.87 -8.21
C GLY A 193 7.72 5.29 -8.16
N ILE A 194 7.60 3.97 -8.15
CA ILE A 194 6.30 3.28 -8.16
C ILE A 194 5.54 3.55 -6.87
N THR A 195 6.19 3.46 -5.73
CA THR A 195 5.57 3.70 -4.41
C THR A 195 5.05 5.13 -4.29
N GLU A 196 5.82 6.13 -4.74
CA GLU A 196 5.38 7.52 -4.81
C GLU A 196 4.13 7.68 -5.66
N ARG A 197 4.10 7.05 -6.86
CA ARG A 197 2.94 7.12 -7.77
C ARG A 197 1.70 6.49 -7.17
N ILE A 198 1.84 5.35 -6.46
CA ILE A 198 0.73 4.70 -5.77
C ILE A 198 0.17 5.61 -4.68
N LEU A 199 1.05 6.15 -3.83
CA LEU A 199 0.63 7.09 -2.77
C LEU A 199 -0.02 8.35 -3.35
N THR A 200 0.51 8.89 -4.44
CA THR A 200 -0.09 10.06 -5.11
C THR A 200 -1.49 9.75 -5.63
N ASN A 201 -1.69 8.60 -6.29
CA ASN A 201 -3.02 8.18 -6.74
C ASN A 201 -3.98 7.99 -5.56
N PHE A 202 -3.50 7.40 -4.47
CA PHE A 202 -4.29 7.22 -3.25
C PHE A 202 -4.70 8.56 -2.62
N LEU A 203 -3.77 9.50 -2.48
CA LEU A 203 -4.03 10.82 -1.90
C LEU A 203 -5.07 11.61 -2.71
N GLN A 204 -5.10 11.46 -4.04
CA GLN A 204 -6.12 12.07 -4.91
C GLN A 204 -7.53 11.54 -4.67
N LEU A 205 -7.67 10.33 -4.12
CA LEU A 205 -8.98 9.80 -3.72
C LEU A 205 -9.50 10.43 -2.41
N LEU A 206 -8.64 11.10 -1.65
CA LEU A 206 -9.00 11.76 -0.39
C LEU A 206 -9.35 13.26 -0.58
N ASP A 207 -9.30 13.75 -1.81
CA ASP A 207 -9.74 15.09 -2.20
C ASP A 207 -11.23 15.03 -2.63
#